data_351848ccc3856a36761ce0473567bf4e
#
_entry.id   351848ccc3856a36761ce0473567bf4e
#
_cell.length_a   1.000
_cell.length_b   1.000
_cell.length_c   1.000
_cell.angle_alpha   90.00
_cell.angle_beta   90.00
_cell.angle_gamma   90.00
#
_symmetry.space_group_name_H-M   'P 1'
#
loop_
_entity.id
_entity.type
_entity.pdbx_description
1 polymer ?
#
loop_
_entity_poly.entity_id
_entity_poly.type
_entity_poly.pdbx_seq_one_letter_code
_entity_poly.pdbx_strand_id
1 'polypeptide(L)'
;MGEPITITVKPFKMGTEKESALKPLEEAAEVFGAWQDMDNWKTNTWAEYRLRIILADEIADCITACCNLANRYNIDLQAALDRVEEHNKKRGRYE
;
A
#
# COMPACT_ATOMS: atom_id res chain seq x y z
N MET A 1 -16.78 7.09 5.82
CA MET A 1 -16.52 6.08 4.79
C MET A 1 -15.95 6.75 3.55
N GLY A 2 -14.91 6.18 2.97
CA GLY A 2 -14.28 6.76 1.79
C GLY A 2 -14.89 6.29 0.48
N GLU A 3 -14.70 7.10 -0.56
CA GLU A 3 -15.03 6.70 -1.91
C GLU A 3 -14.10 5.55 -2.37
N PRO A 4 -14.57 4.65 -3.26
CA PRO A 4 -13.70 3.61 -3.79
C PRO A 4 -12.46 4.18 -4.45
N ILE A 5 -11.32 3.54 -4.22
CA ILE A 5 -10.06 3.92 -4.85
C ILE A 5 -9.79 2.97 -6.00
N THR A 6 -9.61 3.53 -7.19
CA THR A 6 -9.23 2.75 -8.37
C THR A 6 -7.82 3.13 -8.77
N ILE A 7 -6.94 2.14 -8.83
CA ILE A 7 -5.54 2.35 -9.20
C ILE A 7 -5.11 1.31 -10.23
N THR A 8 -4.10 1.64 -10.99
CA THR A 8 -3.49 0.71 -11.94
C THR A 8 -2.01 0.57 -11.60
N VAL A 9 -1.56 -0.66 -11.46
CA VAL A 9 -0.17 -0.96 -11.15
C VAL A 9 0.40 -1.83 -12.26
N LYS A 10 1.58 -1.44 -12.77
CA LYS A 10 2.33 -2.26 -13.72
C LYS A 10 3.33 -3.09 -12.94
N PRO A 11 3.10 -4.42 -12.79
CA PRO A 11 4.01 -5.24 -12.01
C PRO A 11 5.29 -5.54 -12.78
N PHE A 12 6.34 -5.88 -12.05
CA PHE A 12 7.61 -6.33 -12.61
C PHE A 12 8.17 -7.46 -11.77
N LYS A 13 9.05 -8.24 -12.38
CA LYS A 13 9.70 -9.36 -11.69
C LYS A 13 10.82 -8.82 -10.81
N MET A 14 10.84 -9.21 -9.55
CA MET A 14 11.81 -8.75 -8.59
C MET A 14 12.52 -9.92 -7.92
N GLY A 15 13.81 -10.05 -8.18
CA GLY A 15 14.70 -10.98 -7.50
C GLY A 15 14.18 -12.42 -7.37
N THR A 16 14.47 -13.03 -6.22
CA THR A 16 14.03 -14.39 -5.90
C THR A 16 12.61 -14.38 -5.33
N GLU A 17 12.02 -15.57 -5.18
CA GLU A 17 10.71 -15.72 -4.55
C GLU A 17 10.71 -15.14 -3.13
N LYS A 18 11.75 -15.45 -2.37
CA LYS A 18 11.87 -14.95 -1.00
C LYS A 18 12.00 -13.44 -0.94
N GLU A 19 12.79 -12.85 -1.85
CA GLU A 19 12.93 -11.40 -1.92
C GLU A 19 11.59 -10.74 -2.28
N SER A 20 10.84 -11.34 -3.21
CA SER A 20 9.51 -10.85 -3.57
C SER A 20 8.54 -10.92 -2.40
N ALA A 21 8.63 -11.97 -1.57
CA ALA A 21 7.77 -12.15 -0.40
C ALA A 21 8.14 -11.19 0.74
N LEU A 22 9.42 -10.85 0.87
CA LEU A 22 9.89 -9.93 1.92
C LEU A 22 9.67 -8.46 1.58
N LYS A 23 9.62 -8.13 0.30
CA LYS A 23 9.53 -6.72 -0.12
C LYS A 23 8.33 -5.97 0.44
N PRO A 24 7.11 -6.53 0.45
CA PRO A 24 5.99 -5.85 1.10
C PRO A 24 6.23 -5.47 2.55
N LEU A 25 6.93 -6.33 3.31
CA LEU A 25 7.26 -6.02 4.70
C LEU A 25 8.22 -4.84 4.80
N GLU A 26 9.27 -4.82 3.97
CA GLU A 26 10.22 -3.71 3.92
C GLU A 26 9.53 -2.40 3.58
N GLU A 27 8.68 -2.42 2.55
CA GLU A 27 7.96 -1.22 2.12
C GLU A 27 6.92 -0.76 3.16
N ALA A 28 6.28 -1.70 3.86
CA ALA A 28 5.36 -1.35 4.93
C ALA A 28 6.08 -0.62 6.07
N ALA A 29 7.31 -1.05 6.40
CA ALA A 29 8.13 -0.37 7.39
C ALA A 29 8.46 1.07 6.97
N GLU A 30 8.74 1.27 5.68
CA GLU A 30 9.01 2.61 5.14
C GLU A 30 7.76 3.50 5.16
N VAL A 31 6.58 2.92 4.92
CA VAL A 31 5.31 3.64 5.07
C VAL A 31 5.15 4.16 6.50
N PHE A 32 5.40 3.30 7.48
CA PHE A 32 5.27 3.71 8.88
C PHE A 32 6.29 4.79 9.24
N GLY A 33 7.54 4.65 8.79
CA GLY A 33 8.56 5.66 9.01
C GLY A 33 8.19 7.01 8.40
N ALA A 34 7.67 7.01 7.18
CA ALA A 34 7.22 8.23 6.53
C ALA A 34 6.05 8.87 7.27
N TRP A 35 5.13 8.06 7.80
CA TRP A 35 4.03 8.57 8.62
C TRP A 35 4.55 9.21 9.91
N GLN A 36 5.52 8.57 10.58
CA GLN A 36 6.11 9.14 11.79
C GLN A 36 6.74 10.50 11.53
N ASP A 37 7.46 10.65 10.42
CA ASP A 37 8.06 11.92 10.04
C ASP A 37 6.98 12.98 9.80
N MET A 38 5.92 12.64 9.09
CA MET A 38 4.82 13.54 8.82
C MET A 38 4.12 13.96 10.13
N ASP A 39 3.89 13.02 11.03
CA ASP A 39 3.22 13.30 12.31
C ASP A 39 4.06 14.24 13.18
N ASN A 40 5.39 14.09 13.16
CA ASN A 40 6.28 14.95 13.92
C ASN A 40 6.26 16.41 13.42
N TRP A 41 5.95 16.64 12.14
CA TRP A 41 6.00 17.96 11.53
C TRP A 41 4.62 18.49 11.11
N LYS A 42 3.56 17.91 11.62
CA LYS A 42 2.18 18.23 11.19
C LYS A 42 1.75 19.68 11.45
N THR A 43 2.45 20.38 12.34
CA THR A 43 2.17 21.79 12.61
C THR A 43 2.94 22.76 11.69
N ASN A 44 3.85 22.22 10.88
CA ASN A 44 4.64 23.01 9.93
C ASN A 44 4.10 22.77 8.53
N THR A 45 3.37 23.74 7.97
CA THR A 45 2.67 23.60 6.69
C THR A 45 3.58 23.15 5.54
N TRP A 46 4.79 23.71 5.43
CA TRP A 46 5.73 23.35 4.39
C TRP A 46 6.26 21.93 4.56
N ALA A 47 6.70 21.61 5.76
CA ALA A 47 7.22 20.29 6.05
C ALA A 47 6.14 19.24 5.88
N GLU A 48 4.93 19.49 6.38
CA GLU A 48 3.81 18.57 6.24
C GLU A 48 3.48 18.29 4.77
N TYR A 49 3.44 19.33 3.95
CA TYR A 49 3.15 19.17 2.52
C TYR A 49 4.15 18.22 1.85
N ARG A 50 5.46 18.45 2.08
CA ARG A 50 6.50 17.60 1.53
C ARG A 50 6.42 16.17 2.05
N LEU A 51 6.20 16.03 3.34
CA LEU A 51 6.17 14.71 3.98
C LEU A 51 4.92 13.92 3.58
N ARG A 52 3.82 14.58 3.25
CA ARG A 52 2.65 13.90 2.69
C ARG A 52 2.94 13.31 1.33
N ILE A 53 3.72 14.00 0.49
CA ILE A 53 4.14 13.48 -0.81
C ILE A 53 5.04 12.26 -0.61
N ILE A 54 5.99 12.34 0.32
CA ILE A 54 6.88 11.21 0.63
C ILE A 54 6.07 10.00 1.12
N LEU A 55 5.10 10.23 2.02
CA LEU A 55 4.22 9.16 2.49
C LEU A 55 3.43 8.55 1.34
N ALA A 56 2.92 9.37 0.43
CA ALA A 56 2.18 8.88 -0.74
C ALA A 56 3.07 7.97 -1.61
N ASP A 57 4.32 8.36 -1.83
CA ASP A 57 5.26 7.58 -2.62
C ASP A 57 5.58 6.24 -1.94
N GLU A 58 5.76 6.24 -0.62
CA GLU A 58 6.01 5.01 0.13
C GLU A 58 4.79 4.08 0.10
N ILE A 59 3.59 4.62 0.20
CA ILE A 59 2.35 3.83 0.06
C ILE A 59 2.30 3.20 -1.34
N ALA A 60 2.60 3.99 -2.37
CA ALA A 60 2.60 3.49 -3.74
C ALA A 60 3.62 2.38 -3.94
N ASP A 61 4.81 2.51 -3.37
CA ASP A 61 5.86 1.48 -3.42
C ASP A 61 5.39 0.20 -2.72
N CYS A 62 4.71 0.33 -1.59
CA CYS A 62 4.17 -0.82 -0.85
C CYS A 62 3.11 -1.55 -1.66
N ILE A 63 2.20 -0.82 -2.29
CA ILE A 63 1.17 -1.39 -3.16
C ILE A 63 1.82 -2.12 -4.33
N THR A 64 2.83 -1.50 -4.95
CA THR A 64 3.56 -2.09 -6.07
C THR A 64 4.26 -3.39 -5.66
N ALA A 65 4.89 -3.41 -4.48
CA ALA A 65 5.54 -4.61 -3.96
C ALA A 65 4.54 -5.76 -3.78
N CYS A 66 3.35 -5.46 -3.26
CA CYS A 66 2.28 -6.46 -3.11
C CYS A 66 1.81 -6.97 -4.48
N CYS A 67 1.66 -6.09 -5.45
CA CYS A 67 1.26 -6.48 -6.80
C CYS A 67 2.32 -7.33 -7.48
N ASN A 68 3.60 -7.02 -7.28
CA ASN A 68 4.70 -7.82 -7.81
C ASN A 68 4.67 -9.25 -7.24
N LEU A 69 4.43 -9.37 -5.94
CA LEU A 69 4.32 -10.68 -5.30
C LEU A 69 3.14 -11.47 -5.86
N ALA A 70 1.97 -10.86 -5.96
CA ALA A 70 0.78 -11.49 -6.53
C ALA A 70 1.02 -11.94 -7.97
N ASN A 71 1.64 -11.07 -8.78
CA ASN A 71 1.93 -11.36 -10.19
C ASN A 71 2.87 -12.55 -10.34
N ARG A 72 3.83 -12.68 -9.44
CA ARG A 72 4.79 -13.79 -9.47
C ARG A 72 4.12 -15.16 -9.41
N TYR A 73 3.03 -15.26 -8.67
CA TYR A 73 2.30 -16.51 -8.47
C TYR A 73 1.00 -16.56 -9.25
N ASN A 74 0.80 -15.67 -10.20
CA ASN A 74 -0.41 -15.59 -11.02
C ASN A 74 -1.68 -15.50 -10.16
N ILE A 75 -1.60 -14.75 -9.06
CA ILE A 75 -2.73 -14.54 -8.17
C ILE A 75 -3.65 -13.48 -8.77
N ASP A 76 -4.95 -13.78 -8.84
CA ASP A 76 -5.97 -12.81 -9.22
C ASP A 76 -6.24 -11.88 -8.03
N LEU A 77 -5.49 -10.80 -7.95
CA LEU A 77 -5.57 -9.87 -6.84
C LEU A 77 -6.90 -9.13 -6.82
N GLN A 78 -7.49 -8.85 -7.98
CA GLN A 78 -8.80 -8.19 -8.04
C GLN A 78 -9.88 -9.07 -7.38
N ALA A 79 -9.86 -10.36 -7.67
CA ALA A 79 -10.80 -11.30 -7.05
C ALA A 79 -10.62 -11.35 -5.54
N ALA A 80 -9.36 -11.28 -5.07
CA ALA A 80 -9.08 -11.26 -3.64
C ALA A 80 -9.59 -9.97 -2.99
N LEU A 81 -9.42 -8.83 -3.65
CA LEU A 81 -9.94 -7.55 -3.17
C LEU A 81 -11.46 -7.57 -3.05
N ASP A 82 -12.14 -8.16 -4.03
CA ASP A 82 -13.59 -8.29 -4.01
C ASP A 82 -14.05 -9.14 -2.82
N ARG A 83 -13.34 -10.23 -2.52
CA ARG A 83 -13.65 -11.07 -1.35
C ARG A 83 -13.43 -10.31 -0.03
N VAL A 84 -12.36 -9.54 0.04
CA VAL A 84 -12.06 -8.72 1.24
C VAL A 84 -13.14 -7.67 1.43
N GLU A 85 -13.61 -7.05 0.36
CA GLU A 85 -14.68 -6.06 0.43
C GLU A 85 -15.97 -6.69 1.00
N GLU A 86 -16.33 -7.89 0.53
CA GLU A 86 -17.50 -8.60 1.07
C GLU A 86 -17.34 -8.92 2.57
N HIS A 87 -16.15 -9.36 2.99
CA HIS A 87 -15.88 -9.59 4.40
C HIS A 87 -16.01 -8.30 5.21
N ASN A 88 -15.52 -7.19 4.68
CA ASN A 88 -15.60 -5.91 5.35
C ASN A 88 -17.05 -5.43 5.50
N LYS A 89 -17.88 -5.65 4.47
CA LYS A 89 -19.32 -5.37 4.57
C LYS A 89 -19.97 -6.14 5.70
N LYS A 90 -19.67 -7.44 5.80
CA LYS A 90 -20.24 -8.31 6.85
C LYS A 90 -19.80 -7.89 8.24
N ARG A 91 -18.61 -7.29 8.37
CA ARG A 91 -18.10 -6.77 9.65
C ARG A 91 -18.61 -5.36 9.96
N GLY A 92 -19.41 -4.76 9.09
CA GLY A 92 -19.92 -3.41 9.28
C GLY A 92 -18.88 -2.30 9.10
N ARG A 93 -17.80 -2.57 8.36
CA ARG A 93 -16.71 -1.59 8.22
C ARG A 93 -17.05 -0.37 7.37
N TYR A 94 -18.11 -0.46 6.58
CA TYR A 94 -18.55 0.64 5.72
C TYR A 94 -19.77 1.39 6.28
N GLU A 95 -20.18 1.05 7.47
CA GLU A 95 -21.29 1.71 8.14
C GLU A 95 -20.86 2.94 8.96
#